data_5ad0df7093c9feed3a107d54eede2dfe
#
_entry.id   5ad0df7093c9feed3a107d54eede2dfe
#
_cell.length_a   1.000
_cell.length_b   1.000
_cell.length_c   1.000
_cell.angle_alpha   90.00
_cell.angle_beta   90.00
_cell.angle_gamma   90.00
#
_symmetry.space_group_name_H-M   'P 1'
#
loop_
_entity.id
_entity.type
_entity.pdbx_description
1 polymer ?
#
loop_
_entity_poly.entity_id
_entity_poly.type
_entity_poly.pdbx_seq_one_letter_code
_entity_poly.pdbx_strand_id
1 'polypeptide(L)'
;SMEGAPHPGELFPLAWHAARSEAHQLTLGNSEHNKVLDTLLDKAKLKDDETVLIGGPPCQAYSLVGRSRNMGKMDYVAEDDHRHFLYREYLRILHRSRPAVFVMENVKGILSSRVGGKLVIHDILRDLTDPGQALGQTSGARYTIHSLVSRVKFAPGDDPTKVDAKSFIIEAEKFGIPQARHRVILLGVREDINYDGKRLLQESGELRVIDAIGDLPPLRS
;
A
#
# COMPACT_ATOMS: atom_id res chain seq x y z
N SER A 1 -26.19 13.23 6.72
CA SER A 1 -27.24 12.42 6.08
C SER A 1 -28.19 13.35 5.37
N MET A 2 -28.23 13.31 4.03
CA MET A 2 -29.33 13.91 3.27
C MET A 2 -30.53 12.96 3.43
N GLU A 3 -31.41 13.23 4.37
CA GLU A 3 -32.70 12.55 4.48
C GLU A 3 -33.49 12.80 3.20
N GLY A 4 -33.75 11.76 2.43
CA GLY A 4 -34.66 11.76 1.30
C GLY A 4 -34.07 11.54 -0.10
N ALA A 5 -32.76 11.43 -0.27
CA ALA A 5 -32.22 11.06 -1.58
C ALA A 5 -32.36 9.55 -1.81
N PRO A 6 -32.91 9.09 -2.96
CA PRO A 6 -33.05 7.67 -3.26
C PRO A 6 -31.68 7.00 -3.31
N HIS A 7 -31.61 5.74 -2.88
CA HIS A 7 -30.37 4.99 -2.87
C HIS A 7 -29.87 4.78 -4.31
N PRO A 8 -28.53 4.90 -4.58
CA PRO A 8 -27.98 4.72 -5.94
C PRO A 8 -28.40 3.42 -6.63
N GLY A 9 -28.61 2.34 -5.86
CA GLY A 9 -29.11 1.07 -6.38
C GLY A 9 -30.55 1.11 -6.89
N GLU A 10 -31.35 2.06 -6.44
CA GLU A 10 -32.72 2.29 -6.93
C GLU A 10 -32.69 3.12 -8.22
N LEU A 11 -31.80 4.11 -8.29
CA LEU A 11 -31.65 4.98 -9.45
C LEU A 11 -30.93 4.27 -10.63
N PHE A 12 -29.92 3.45 -10.34
CA PHE A 12 -29.06 2.83 -11.33
C PHE A 12 -28.81 1.34 -11.01
N PRO A 13 -29.84 0.48 -11.03
CA PRO A 13 -29.75 -0.89 -10.54
C PRO A 13 -28.70 -1.75 -11.25
N LEU A 14 -28.56 -1.62 -12.57
CA LEU A 14 -27.59 -2.39 -13.33
C LEU A 14 -26.14 -1.96 -13.01
N ALA A 15 -25.87 -0.65 -12.98
CA ALA A 15 -24.56 -0.11 -12.65
C ALA A 15 -24.18 -0.42 -11.20
N TRP A 16 -25.15 -0.33 -10.28
CA TRP A 16 -24.97 -0.70 -8.88
C TRP A 16 -24.64 -2.19 -8.70
N HIS A 17 -25.35 -3.06 -9.42
CA HIS A 17 -25.08 -4.50 -9.41
C HIS A 17 -23.68 -4.82 -9.95
N ALA A 18 -23.28 -4.22 -11.07
CA ALA A 18 -21.95 -4.36 -11.64
C ALA A 18 -20.87 -3.90 -10.65
N ALA A 19 -20.99 -2.69 -10.09
CA ALA A 19 -20.04 -2.16 -9.12
C ALA A 19 -19.91 -3.06 -7.87
N ARG A 20 -21.01 -3.63 -7.37
CA ARG A 20 -20.98 -4.56 -6.24
C ARG A 20 -20.35 -5.91 -6.58
N SER A 21 -20.35 -6.32 -7.84
CA SER A 21 -19.66 -7.54 -8.28
C SER A 21 -18.14 -7.37 -8.42
N GLU A 22 -17.67 -6.12 -8.50
CA GLU A 22 -16.25 -5.77 -8.63
C GLU A 22 -15.62 -5.32 -7.31
N ALA A 23 -16.38 -4.60 -6.46
CA ALA A 23 -15.92 -4.07 -5.18
C ALA A 23 -16.46 -4.89 -4.00
N HIS A 24 -15.58 -5.56 -3.28
CA HIS A 24 -15.91 -6.44 -2.16
C HIS A 24 -15.46 -5.85 -0.83
N GLN A 25 -16.35 -5.83 0.17
CA GLN A 25 -16.01 -5.49 1.55
C GLN A 25 -15.53 -6.75 2.28
N LEU A 26 -14.21 -6.95 2.35
CA LEU A 26 -13.58 -8.08 3.01
C LEU A 26 -12.64 -7.61 4.12
N THR A 27 -12.63 -8.32 5.24
CA THR A 27 -11.65 -8.10 6.32
C THR A 27 -10.53 -9.12 6.16
N LEU A 28 -9.38 -8.66 5.69
CA LEU A 28 -8.20 -9.51 5.53
C LEU A 28 -7.74 -10.05 6.90
N GLY A 29 -7.27 -11.31 6.92
CA GLY A 29 -6.94 -12.04 8.15
C GLY A 29 -8.13 -12.76 8.78
N ASN A 30 -9.36 -12.47 8.38
CA ASN A 30 -10.52 -13.31 8.70
C ASN A 30 -10.54 -14.54 7.77
N SER A 31 -10.60 -15.74 8.34
CA SER A 31 -10.48 -16.99 7.58
C SER A 31 -11.55 -17.15 6.49
N GLU A 32 -12.79 -16.73 6.77
CA GLU A 32 -13.89 -16.85 5.80
C GLU A 32 -13.74 -15.81 4.68
N HIS A 33 -13.39 -14.57 5.03
CA HIS A 33 -13.13 -13.52 4.05
C HIS A 33 -11.91 -13.84 3.17
N ASN A 34 -10.87 -14.46 3.74
CA ASN A 34 -9.71 -14.90 2.96
C ASN A 34 -10.08 -15.99 1.96
N LYS A 35 -10.94 -16.95 2.31
CA LYS A 35 -11.46 -17.95 1.36
C LYS A 35 -12.25 -17.31 0.22
N VAL A 36 -13.08 -16.31 0.53
CA VAL A 36 -13.81 -15.56 -0.49
C VAL A 36 -12.83 -14.85 -1.42
N LEU A 37 -11.85 -14.13 -0.88
CA LEU A 37 -10.81 -13.47 -1.66
C LEU A 37 -10.05 -14.43 -2.55
N ASP A 38 -9.62 -15.57 -2.01
CA ASP A 38 -8.88 -16.60 -2.76
C ASP A 38 -9.72 -17.14 -3.93
N THR A 39 -11.02 -17.36 -3.70
CA THR A 39 -11.95 -17.77 -4.76
C THR A 39 -12.10 -16.70 -5.84
N LEU A 40 -12.14 -15.41 -5.47
CA LEU A 40 -12.21 -14.30 -6.41
C LEU A 40 -10.94 -14.20 -7.26
N LEU A 41 -9.76 -14.34 -6.64
CA LEU A 41 -8.47 -14.34 -7.34
C LEU A 41 -8.38 -15.50 -8.35
N ASP A 42 -8.81 -16.71 -7.97
CA ASP A 42 -8.82 -17.87 -8.86
C ASP A 42 -9.78 -17.67 -10.06
N LYS A 43 -10.97 -17.11 -9.81
CA LYS A 43 -11.94 -16.79 -10.87
C LYS A 43 -11.47 -15.70 -11.82
N ALA A 44 -10.69 -14.73 -11.31
CA ALA A 44 -10.17 -13.63 -12.11
C ALA A 44 -9.17 -14.09 -13.18
N LYS A 45 -8.61 -15.30 -13.06
CA LYS A 45 -7.62 -15.87 -14.00
C LYS A 45 -6.51 -14.87 -14.31
N LEU A 46 -5.95 -14.30 -13.24
CA LEU A 46 -4.91 -13.28 -13.33
C LEU A 46 -3.76 -13.79 -14.21
N LYS A 47 -3.33 -12.95 -15.13
CA LYS A 47 -2.11 -13.22 -15.92
C LYS A 47 -0.93 -12.61 -15.18
N ASP A 48 0.08 -13.43 -14.93
CA ASP A 48 1.24 -13.06 -14.12
C ASP A 48 1.99 -11.82 -14.67
N ASP A 49 2.01 -11.61 -15.98
CA ASP A 49 2.70 -10.53 -16.68
C ASP A 49 1.85 -9.27 -16.92
N GLU A 50 0.52 -9.36 -16.75
CA GLU A 50 -0.41 -8.24 -16.93
C GLU A 50 -1.03 -7.75 -15.61
N THR A 51 -0.73 -8.42 -14.49
CA THR A 51 -1.34 -8.11 -13.18
C THR A 51 -0.55 -7.05 -12.44
N VAL A 52 -1.27 -6.07 -11.88
CA VAL A 52 -0.74 -5.06 -10.96
C VAL A 52 -1.47 -5.17 -9.63
N LEU A 53 -0.73 -5.32 -8.53
CA LEU A 53 -1.27 -5.30 -7.17
C LEU A 53 -1.04 -3.93 -6.54
N ILE A 54 -2.11 -3.27 -6.09
CA ILE A 54 -2.01 -1.98 -5.39
C ILE A 54 -2.59 -2.16 -3.98
N GLY A 55 -1.87 -1.67 -2.96
CA GLY A 55 -2.36 -1.73 -1.59
C GLY A 55 -1.65 -0.79 -0.63
N GLY A 56 -2.36 -0.42 0.44
CA GLY A 56 -1.83 0.38 1.54
C GLY A 56 -2.07 -0.34 2.88
N PRO A 57 -1.32 -1.40 3.21
CA PRO A 57 -1.50 -2.11 4.46
C PRO A 57 -1.20 -1.17 5.63
N PRO A 58 -2.08 -1.07 6.64
CA PRO A 58 -1.91 -0.14 7.75
C PRO A 58 -0.66 -0.48 8.57
N CYS A 59 0.15 0.54 8.83
CA CYS A 59 1.37 0.41 9.66
C CYS A 59 1.19 0.95 11.08
N GLN A 60 -0.04 1.05 11.58
CA GLN A 60 -0.32 1.67 12.88
C GLN A 60 0.37 0.97 14.07
N ALA A 61 0.66 -0.31 13.97
CA ALA A 61 1.47 -1.03 14.95
C ALA A 61 2.92 -0.51 15.02
N TYR A 62 3.42 0.05 13.93
CA TYR A 62 4.76 0.60 13.81
C TYR A 62 4.82 2.13 13.95
N SER A 63 3.68 2.84 13.94
CA SER A 63 3.68 4.30 14.04
C SER A 63 3.89 4.78 15.48
N LEU A 64 4.55 5.93 15.65
CA LEU A 64 4.73 6.59 16.94
C LEU A 64 3.37 6.92 17.62
N VAL A 65 2.37 7.28 16.80
CA VAL A 65 1.00 7.60 17.27
C VAL A 65 0.27 6.36 17.76
N GLY A 66 0.44 5.20 17.07
CA GLY A 66 -0.11 3.93 17.54
C GLY A 66 0.48 3.50 18.88
N ARG A 67 1.78 3.71 19.08
CA ARG A 67 2.45 3.44 20.37
C ARG A 67 1.95 4.31 21.50
N SER A 68 1.80 5.63 21.31
CA SER A 68 1.34 6.54 22.34
C SER A 68 -0.10 6.27 22.81
N ARG A 69 -0.98 5.83 21.89
CA ARG A 69 -2.35 5.43 22.23
C ARG A 69 -2.43 4.09 22.97
N ASN A 70 -1.45 3.22 22.79
CA ASN A 70 -1.45 1.87 23.36
C ASN A 70 -0.51 1.72 24.58
N MET A 71 0.42 2.67 24.82
CA MET A 71 1.32 2.64 25.98
C MET A 71 0.61 2.71 27.35
N GLY A 72 -0.69 3.00 27.39
CA GLY A 72 -1.50 2.96 28.61
C GLY A 72 -2.23 1.63 28.87
N LYS A 73 -2.08 0.63 27.99
CA LYS A 73 -2.69 -0.69 28.18
C LYS A 73 -1.65 -1.65 28.72
N MET A 74 -1.90 -2.20 29.93
CA MET A 74 -0.97 -3.06 30.68
C MET A 74 -0.59 -4.35 29.96
N ASP A 75 -1.31 -4.78 28.89
CA ASP A 75 -1.10 -6.02 28.15
C ASP A 75 -0.77 -5.80 26.67
N TYR A 76 -0.29 -4.61 26.25
CA TYR A 76 0.04 -4.37 24.87
C TYR A 76 1.39 -4.99 24.49
N VAL A 77 1.34 -6.10 23.77
CA VAL A 77 2.49 -6.71 23.10
C VAL A 77 2.41 -6.35 21.62
N ALA A 78 3.41 -5.61 21.11
CA ALA A 78 3.43 -5.14 19.71
C ALA A 78 3.38 -6.30 18.69
N GLU A 79 3.84 -7.48 19.10
CA GLU A 79 3.86 -8.72 18.31
C GLU A 79 2.47 -9.35 18.14
N ASP A 80 1.51 -9.07 19.06
CA ASP A 80 0.14 -9.59 19.02
C ASP A 80 -0.86 -8.61 18.39
N ASP A 81 -0.40 -7.46 17.91
CA ASP A 81 -1.31 -6.46 17.30
C ASP A 81 -1.82 -6.95 15.94
N HIS A 82 -3.14 -7.12 15.84
CA HIS A 82 -3.85 -7.56 14.63
C HIS A 82 -3.43 -6.82 13.34
N ARG A 83 -2.83 -5.63 13.44
CA ARG A 83 -2.36 -4.84 12.30
C ARG A 83 -1.06 -5.36 11.67
N HIS A 84 -0.25 -6.15 12.40
CA HIS A 84 0.85 -6.93 11.84
C HIS A 84 0.34 -7.98 10.86
N PHE A 85 -0.82 -8.57 11.16
CA PHE A 85 -1.44 -9.55 10.29
C PHE A 85 -1.83 -8.96 8.93
N LEU A 86 -2.26 -7.68 8.87
CA LEU A 86 -2.67 -7.06 7.61
C LEU A 86 -1.49 -6.87 6.64
N TYR A 87 -0.29 -6.57 7.14
CA TYR A 87 0.90 -6.57 6.31
C TYR A 87 1.24 -8.00 5.82
N ARG A 88 1.14 -9.01 6.67
CA ARG A 88 1.33 -10.41 6.28
C ARG A 88 0.29 -10.87 5.26
N GLU A 89 -0.96 -10.41 5.38
CA GLU A 89 -1.99 -10.65 4.35
C GLU A 89 -1.63 -10.01 3.00
N TYR A 90 -1.06 -8.80 3.01
CA TYR A 90 -0.54 -8.20 1.78
C TYR A 90 0.54 -9.06 1.15
N LEU A 91 1.52 -9.54 1.93
CA LEU A 91 2.55 -10.47 1.47
C LEU A 91 1.95 -11.78 0.95
N ARG A 92 0.91 -12.32 1.62
CA ARG A 92 0.21 -13.53 1.19
C ARG A 92 -0.42 -13.36 -0.20
N ILE A 93 -1.11 -12.25 -0.40
CA ILE A 93 -1.72 -11.92 -1.69
C ILE A 93 -0.64 -11.73 -2.76
N LEU A 94 0.43 -11.02 -2.43
CA LEU A 94 1.57 -10.79 -3.32
C LEU A 94 2.22 -12.11 -3.75
N HIS A 95 2.49 -13.01 -2.80
CA HIS A 95 3.06 -14.32 -3.07
C HIS A 95 2.14 -15.21 -3.92
N ARG A 96 0.81 -15.19 -3.64
CA ARG A 96 -0.19 -15.98 -4.36
C ARG A 96 -0.41 -15.47 -5.79
N SER A 97 -0.62 -14.17 -5.97
CA SER A 97 -0.99 -13.58 -7.25
C SER A 97 0.19 -13.33 -8.18
N ARG A 98 1.41 -13.29 -7.65
CA ARG A 98 2.67 -13.07 -8.39
C ARG A 98 2.58 -11.98 -9.46
N PRO A 99 2.07 -10.77 -9.14
CA PRO A 99 1.84 -9.74 -10.13
C PRO A 99 3.16 -9.34 -10.81
N ALA A 100 3.09 -8.84 -12.05
CA ALA A 100 4.25 -8.25 -12.72
C ALA A 100 4.80 -7.06 -11.96
N VAL A 101 3.88 -6.27 -11.39
CA VAL A 101 4.17 -5.05 -10.64
C VAL A 101 3.30 -4.98 -9.39
N PHE A 102 3.85 -4.49 -8.31
CA PHE A 102 3.05 -4.05 -7.17
C PHE A 102 3.38 -2.62 -6.75
N VAL A 103 2.41 -1.95 -6.16
CA VAL A 103 2.56 -0.65 -5.54
C VAL A 103 2.07 -0.73 -4.09
N MET A 104 2.98 -0.49 -3.14
CA MET A 104 2.64 -0.40 -1.73
C MET A 104 2.75 1.04 -1.23
N GLU A 105 1.63 1.60 -0.76
CA GLU A 105 1.58 2.92 -0.14
C GLU A 105 1.67 2.84 1.37
N ASN A 106 2.35 3.79 1.97
CA ASN A 106 2.34 3.95 3.42
C ASN A 106 2.60 5.39 3.87
N VAL A 107 2.34 5.68 5.14
CA VAL A 107 2.62 6.99 5.73
C VAL A 107 4.12 7.17 5.98
N LYS A 108 4.61 8.43 5.90
CA LYS A 108 6.03 8.79 6.13
C LYS A 108 6.57 8.27 7.50
N GLY A 109 5.69 8.13 8.51
CA GLY A 109 6.06 7.61 9.83
C GLY A 109 6.68 6.21 9.83
N ILE A 110 6.46 5.40 8.79
CA ILE A 110 7.03 4.05 8.68
C ILE A 110 8.56 4.08 8.63
N LEU A 111 9.16 5.14 8.11
CA LEU A 111 10.61 5.29 7.97
C LEU A 111 11.33 5.47 9.32
N SER A 112 10.64 5.96 10.33
CA SER A 112 11.18 6.18 11.68
C SER A 112 10.67 5.14 12.69
N SER A 113 9.72 4.31 12.30
CA SER A 113 9.16 3.27 13.16
C SER A 113 10.18 2.19 13.49
N ARG A 114 10.22 1.75 14.76
CA ARG A 114 11.15 0.72 15.24
C ARG A 114 10.40 -0.34 16.03
N VAL A 115 10.81 -1.58 15.84
CA VAL A 115 10.40 -2.73 16.64
C VAL A 115 11.68 -3.45 17.08
N GLY A 116 11.81 -3.75 18.37
CA GLY A 116 13.04 -4.35 18.90
C GLY A 116 14.32 -3.54 18.61
N GLY A 117 14.22 -2.21 18.49
CA GLY A 117 15.34 -1.33 18.15
C GLY A 117 15.68 -1.22 16.65
N LYS A 118 15.14 -2.11 15.81
CA LYS A 118 15.36 -2.12 14.34
C LYS A 118 14.33 -1.27 13.61
N LEU A 119 14.73 -0.67 12.49
CA LEU A 119 13.82 0.07 11.63
C LEU A 119 12.92 -0.90 10.86
N VAL A 120 11.61 -0.71 10.97
CA VAL A 120 10.59 -1.54 10.32
C VAL A 120 10.72 -1.50 8.79
N ILE A 121 11.09 -0.37 8.22
CA ILE A 121 11.27 -0.25 6.77
C ILE A 121 12.32 -1.21 6.22
N HIS A 122 13.34 -1.56 6.99
CA HIS A 122 14.36 -2.51 6.58
C HIS A 122 13.80 -3.94 6.43
N ASP A 123 12.92 -4.34 7.33
CA ASP A 123 12.25 -5.64 7.26
C ASP A 123 11.23 -5.64 6.11
N ILE A 124 10.45 -4.58 5.94
CA ILE A 124 9.51 -4.42 4.82
C ILE A 124 10.22 -4.52 3.46
N LEU A 125 11.34 -3.84 3.27
CA LEU A 125 12.10 -3.91 2.01
C LEU A 125 12.54 -5.35 1.73
N ARG A 126 13.07 -6.07 2.73
CA ARG A 126 13.47 -7.47 2.59
C ARG A 126 12.29 -8.38 2.25
N ASP A 127 11.22 -8.29 3.02
CA ASP A 127 10.03 -9.14 2.87
C ASP A 127 9.37 -8.96 1.50
N LEU A 128 9.32 -7.72 1.01
CA LEU A 128 8.74 -7.42 -0.30
C LEU A 128 9.60 -7.91 -1.47
N THR A 129 10.91 -8.07 -1.28
CA THR A 129 11.77 -8.64 -2.33
C THR A 129 11.61 -10.16 -2.48
N ASP A 130 11.26 -10.88 -1.41
CA ASP A 130 10.97 -12.31 -1.42
C ASP A 130 9.79 -12.64 -0.49
N PRO A 131 8.54 -12.41 -0.92
CA PRO A 131 7.36 -12.65 -0.08
C PRO A 131 7.22 -14.09 0.38
N GLY A 132 7.67 -15.06 -0.43
CA GLY A 132 7.64 -16.48 -0.06
C GLY A 132 8.53 -16.76 1.15
N GLN A 133 9.77 -16.30 1.11
CA GLN A 133 10.71 -16.43 2.22
C GLN A 133 10.18 -15.73 3.48
N ALA A 134 9.63 -14.51 3.35
CA ALA A 134 9.06 -13.76 4.47
C ALA A 134 7.88 -14.49 5.16
N LEU A 135 7.15 -15.28 4.42
CA LEU A 135 6.03 -16.11 4.92
C LEU A 135 6.47 -17.48 5.44
N GLY A 136 7.76 -17.83 5.34
CA GLY A 136 8.26 -19.18 5.66
C GLY A 136 7.84 -20.24 4.67
N GLN A 137 7.54 -19.85 3.45
CA GLN A 137 7.15 -20.70 2.32
C GLN A 137 8.32 -20.87 1.34
N THR A 138 8.14 -21.74 0.35
CA THR A 138 9.09 -21.84 -0.74
C THR A 138 9.17 -20.49 -1.48
N SER A 139 10.40 -20.06 -1.79
CA SER A 139 10.62 -18.85 -2.59
C SER A 139 9.85 -18.96 -3.91
N GLY A 140 9.20 -17.87 -4.29
CA GLY A 140 8.38 -17.76 -5.50
C GLY A 140 8.87 -16.61 -6.38
N ALA A 141 7.94 -15.75 -6.79
CA ALA A 141 8.28 -14.52 -7.49
C ALA A 141 9.09 -13.59 -6.59
N ARG A 142 10.20 -13.07 -7.11
CA ARG A 142 11.08 -12.10 -6.43
C ARG A 142 10.95 -10.74 -7.10
N TYR A 143 11.17 -9.68 -6.35
CA TYR A 143 10.92 -8.32 -6.78
C TYR A 143 12.10 -7.41 -6.48
N THR A 144 12.37 -6.48 -7.39
CA THR A 144 13.21 -5.31 -7.11
C THR A 144 12.31 -4.13 -6.78
N ILE A 145 12.58 -3.45 -5.68
CA ILE A 145 11.82 -2.27 -5.23
C ILE A 145 12.47 -1.02 -5.83
N HIS A 146 11.70 -0.22 -6.54
CA HIS A 146 12.17 1.01 -7.18
C HIS A 146 11.54 2.24 -6.53
N SER A 147 12.31 3.31 -6.45
CA SER A 147 11.78 4.65 -6.17
C SER A 147 11.10 5.21 -7.43
N LEU A 148 10.02 5.96 -7.24
CA LEU A 148 9.35 6.69 -8.31
C LEU A 148 9.94 8.10 -8.53
N VAL A 149 10.73 8.62 -7.57
CA VAL A 149 11.26 10.00 -7.59
C VAL A 149 12.79 10.06 -7.64
N SER A 150 13.46 8.92 -7.56
CA SER A 150 14.92 8.82 -7.65
C SER A 150 15.36 7.52 -8.33
N ARG A 151 16.64 7.40 -8.64
CA ARG A 151 17.19 6.16 -9.21
C ARG A 151 17.52 5.09 -8.17
N VAL A 152 17.13 5.30 -6.91
CA VAL A 152 17.34 4.33 -5.83
C VAL A 152 16.48 3.11 -6.07
N LYS A 153 17.05 1.95 -5.91
CA LYS A 153 16.40 0.64 -5.93
C LYS A 153 16.92 -0.24 -4.81
N PHE A 154 16.16 -1.24 -4.46
CA PHE A 154 16.53 -2.29 -3.51
C PHE A 154 16.17 -3.65 -4.11
N ALA A 155 17.20 -4.46 -4.37
CA ALA A 155 17.07 -5.78 -4.98
C ALA A 155 17.16 -6.89 -3.91
N PRO A 156 16.71 -8.11 -4.23
CA PRO A 156 16.91 -9.25 -3.35
C PRO A 156 18.38 -9.46 -3.00
N GLY A 157 18.67 -9.58 -1.70
CA GLY A 157 20.05 -9.72 -1.18
C GLY A 157 20.77 -8.42 -0.85
N ASP A 158 20.21 -7.26 -1.20
CA ASP A 158 20.77 -5.97 -0.80
C ASP A 158 20.68 -5.75 0.72
N ASP A 159 21.62 -4.99 1.25
CA ASP A 159 21.64 -4.58 2.64
C ASP A 159 20.70 -3.37 2.85
N PRO A 160 19.55 -3.52 3.55
CA PRO A 160 18.60 -2.44 3.73
C PRO A 160 19.13 -1.27 4.55
N THR A 161 20.22 -1.46 5.30
CA THR A 161 20.85 -0.39 6.07
C THR A 161 21.63 0.60 5.19
N LYS A 162 21.94 0.21 3.95
CA LYS A 162 22.64 1.03 2.96
C LYS A 162 21.72 1.83 2.05
N VAL A 163 20.40 1.61 2.15
CA VAL A 163 19.41 2.31 1.33
C VAL A 163 18.89 3.53 2.07
N ASP A 164 18.97 4.69 1.43
CA ASP A 164 18.23 5.87 1.93
C ASP A 164 16.74 5.71 1.65
N ALA A 165 16.01 5.22 2.66
CA ALA A 165 14.58 4.99 2.56
C ALA A 165 13.76 6.29 2.34
N LYS A 166 14.34 7.49 2.58
CA LYS A 166 13.68 8.77 2.25
C LYS A 166 13.52 8.95 0.75
N SER A 167 14.34 8.27 -0.06
CA SER A 167 14.25 8.28 -1.52
C SER A 167 12.95 7.68 -2.06
N PHE A 168 12.15 7.02 -1.22
CA PHE A 168 10.82 6.50 -1.59
C PHE A 168 9.66 7.43 -1.18
N ILE A 169 9.96 8.63 -0.64
CA ILE A 169 8.94 9.60 -0.27
C ILE A 169 8.47 10.36 -1.50
N ILE A 170 7.17 10.40 -1.71
CA ILE A 170 6.51 11.31 -2.64
C ILE A 170 5.90 12.44 -1.83
N GLU A 171 6.31 13.67 -2.15
CA GLU A 171 5.76 14.92 -1.63
C GLU A 171 4.75 15.42 -2.66
N ALA A 172 3.46 15.15 -2.42
CA ALA A 172 2.40 15.30 -3.42
C ALA A 172 2.32 16.72 -4.00
N GLU A 173 2.61 17.74 -3.19
CA GLU A 173 2.62 19.15 -3.58
C GLU A 173 3.61 19.46 -4.70
N LYS A 174 4.72 18.70 -4.80
CA LYS A 174 5.70 18.89 -5.89
C LYS A 174 5.21 18.37 -7.25
N PHE A 175 4.14 17.57 -7.22
CA PHE A 175 3.56 16.92 -8.41
C PHE A 175 2.19 17.49 -8.78
N GLY A 176 1.94 18.78 -8.46
CA GLY A 176 0.71 19.49 -8.84
C GLY A 176 -0.52 19.06 -8.04
N ILE A 177 -0.36 18.47 -6.87
CA ILE A 177 -1.46 18.17 -5.95
C ILE A 177 -1.57 19.31 -4.93
N PRO A 178 -2.73 19.99 -4.80
CA PRO A 178 -2.90 21.11 -3.87
C PRO A 178 -3.04 20.63 -2.40
N GLN A 179 -2.16 19.75 -1.98
CA GLN A 179 -2.14 19.17 -0.65
C GLN A 179 -0.72 18.76 -0.24
N ALA A 180 -0.21 19.29 0.86
CA ALA A 180 1.04 18.84 1.47
C ALA A 180 0.84 17.44 2.10
N ARG A 181 0.94 16.40 1.26
CA ARG A 181 0.72 15.00 1.63
C ARG A 181 1.93 14.16 1.26
N HIS A 182 2.73 13.80 2.27
CA HIS A 182 3.91 12.97 2.07
C HIS A 182 3.59 11.49 2.29
N ARG A 183 3.95 10.66 1.31
CA ARG A 183 3.72 9.21 1.36
C ARG A 183 4.96 8.46 0.91
N VAL A 184 5.22 7.33 1.54
CA VAL A 184 6.17 6.34 1.04
C VAL A 184 5.45 5.48 0.02
N ILE A 185 5.98 5.43 -1.19
CA ILE A 185 5.47 4.54 -2.24
C ILE A 185 6.61 3.65 -2.70
N LEU A 186 6.38 2.34 -2.57
CA LEU A 186 7.30 1.29 -2.98
C LEU A 186 6.76 0.66 -4.26
N LEU A 187 7.47 0.82 -5.37
CA LEU A 187 7.16 0.18 -6.65
C LEU A 187 7.98 -1.11 -6.75
N GLY A 188 7.35 -2.26 -6.59
CA GLY A 188 7.99 -3.55 -6.81
C GLY A 188 7.77 -4.02 -8.24
N VAL A 189 8.86 -4.38 -8.92
CA VAL A 189 8.83 -4.98 -10.25
C VAL A 189 9.43 -6.37 -10.16
N ARG A 190 8.73 -7.37 -10.68
CA ARG A 190 9.17 -8.76 -10.66
C ARG A 190 10.46 -8.92 -11.48
N GLU A 191 11.40 -9.73 -11.00
CA GLU A 191 12.75 -9.82 -11.59
C GLU A 191 12.78 -10.31 -13.04
N ASP A 192 11.77 -11.06 -13.49
CA ASP A 192 11.64 -11.51 -14.88
C ASP A 192 11.04 -10.46 -15.84
N ILE A 193 10.57 -9.33 -15.29
CA ILE A 193 10.04 -8.21 -16.08
C ILE A 193 11.18 -7.25 -16.42
N ASN A 194 11.34 -6.95 -17.69
CA ASN A 194 12.34 -6.00 -18.15
C ASN A 194 11.93 -4.56 -17.84
N TYR A 195 12.49 -4.00 -16.76
CA TYR A 195 12.26 -2.63 -16.33
C TYR A 195 13.58 -1.93 -16.02
N ASP A 196 13.88 -0.85 -16.72
CA ASP A 196 15.15 -0.13 -16.61
C ASP A 196 15.22 0.90 -15.45
N GLY A 197 14.11 1.15 -14.77
CA GLY A 197 14.02 2.09 -13.64
C GLY A 197 14.27 3.55 -13.99
N LYS A 198 14.23 3.94 -15.28
CA LYS A 198 14.56 5.30 -15.71
C LYS A 198 13.39 6.28 -15.72
N ARG A 199 12.15 5.77 -15.73
CA ARG A 199 10.95 6.61 -15.74
C ARG A 199 10.62 7.07 -14.32
N LEU A 200 11.06 8.28 -13.98
CA LEU A 200 10.76 8.93 -12.73
C LEU A 200 9.57 9.90 -12.89
N LEU A 201 8.84 10.10 -11.80
CA LEU A 201 7.84 11.17 -11.75
C LEU A 201 8.51 12.52 -11.99
N GLN A 202 7.88 13.37 -12.78
CA GLN A 202 8.36 14.72 -13.07
C GLN A 202 7.65 15.71 -12.16
N GLU A 203 8.42 16.56 -11.49
CA GLU A 203 7.85 17.65 -10.71
C GLU A 203 7.14 18.64 -11.64
N SER A 204 5.89 19.00 -11.29
CA SER A 204 5.04 19.90 -12.08
C SER A 204 4.83 21.28 -11.42
N GLY A 205 5.52 21.52 -10.31
CA GLY A 205 5.37 22.74 -9.51
C GLY A 205 4.20 22.65 -8.51
N GLU A 206 4.17 23.63 -7.62
CA GLU A 206 3.14 23.69 -6.56
C GLU A 206 1.85 24.31 -7.11
N LEU A 207 0.72 23.69 -6.77
CA LEU A 207 -0.62 24.18 -7.00
C LEU A 207 -1.24 24.58 -5.66
N ARG A 208 -1.76 25.80 -5.56
CA ARG A 208 -2.42 26.26 -4.35
C ARG A 208 -3.83 25.68 -4.27
N VAL A 209 -4.34 25.46 -3.06
CA VAL A 209 -5.72 24.97 -2.84
C VAL A 209 -6.74 25.87 -3.54
N ILE A 210 -6.54 27.21 -3.49
CA ILE A 210 -7.46 28.17 -4.13
C ILE A 210 -7.48 28.01 -5.65
N ASP A 211 -6.37 27.61 -6.27
CA ASP A 211 -6.32 27.39 -7.72
C ASP A 211 -7.13 26.17 -8.14
N ALA A 212 -7.36 25.22 -7.21
CA ALA A 212 -8.13 23.99 -7.46
C ALA A 212 -9.63 24.11 -7.12
N ILE A 213 -10.00 24.97 -6.16
CA ILE A 213 -11.38 25.04 -5.65
C ILE A 213 -11.95 26.47 -5.68
N GLY A 214 -11.22 27.44 -6.25
CA GLY A 214 -11.62 28.87 -6.23
C GLY A 214 -12.89 29.19 -7.03
N ASP A 215 -13.32 28.29 -7.92
CA ASP A 215 -14.56 28.35 -8.68
C ASP A 215 -15.78 27.77 -7.95
N LEU A 216 -15.57 27.08 -6.82
CA LEU A 216 -16.67 26.56 -6.01
C LEU A 216 -17.38 27.67 -5.26
N PRO A 217 -18.71 27.60 -5.12
CA PRO A 217 -19.46 28.58 -4.34
C PRO A 217 -19.03 28.55 -2.87
N PRO A 218 -18.94 29.74 -2.20
CA PRO A 218 -18.58 29.78 -0.78
C PRO A 218 -19.63 29.03 0.05
N LEU A 219 -19.13 28.08 0.85
CA LEU A 219 -19.99 27.38 1.82
C LEU A 219 -20.43 28.39 2.87
N ARG A 220 -21.74 28.52 3.06
CA ARG A 220 -22.29 29.24 4.21
C ARG A 220 -22.23 28.33 5.42
N SER A 221 -21.58 28.79 6.47
CA SER A 221 -21.60 28.19 7.81
C SER A 221 -22.97 28.34 8.45
#